data_204a12fee62cc09a58d7a98165c3b4d8
#
_entry.id   204a12fee62cc09a58d7a98165c3b4d8
#
_cell.length_a   1.000
_cell.length_b   1.000
_cell.length_c   1.000
_cell.angle_alpha   90.00
_cell.angle_beta   90.00
_cell.angle_gamma   90.00
#
_symmetry.space_group_name_H-M   'P 1'
#
loop_
_entity.id
_entity.type
_entity.pdbx_description
1 polymer ?
#
loop_
_entity_poly.entity_id
_entity_poly.type
_entity_poly.pdbx_seq_one_letter_code
_entity_poly.pdbx_strand_id
1 'polypeptide(L)'
;MNKVFIIGRLTKAPELKTTPNGISVTTFSVAVTRRMNREESDFLNVVTWRGLADNCGKYLVKGQQVAVCGELRTRSYDAKDGTKRYVTEIQADDVEFLAKPGAGGSGGGGGRDAYAPHAPAESESNMFASEMNDVLVDDEELPF
;
A
#
# COMPACT_ATOMS: atom_id res chain seq x y z
N MET A 1 21.93 -4.19 -9.15
CA MET A 1 21.03 -3.86 -8.02
C MET A 1 19.62 -3.75 -8.55
N ASN A 2 18.63 -4.33 -7.85
CA ASN A 2 17.23 -4.32 -8.27
C ASN A 2 16.38 -3.96 -7.04
N LYS A 3 15.94 -2.72 -6.97
CA LYS A 3 15.11 -2.23 -5.87
C LYS A 3 14.08 -1.25 -6.40
N VAL A 4 12.88 -1.39 -5.87
CA VAL A 4 11.73 -0.55 -6.20
C VAL A 4 11.15 -0.02 -4.90
N PHE A 5 10.84 1.26 -4.90
CA PHE A 5 10.14 1.93 -3.80
C PHE A 5 8.93 2.63 -4.38
N ILE A 6 7.76 2.30 -3.89
CA ILE A 6 6.53 2.94 -4.35
C ILE A 6 5.65 3.30 -3.17
N ILE A 7 4.90 4.35 -3.32
CA ILE A 7 3.82 4.72 -2.42
C ILE A 7 2.56 4.87 -3.27
N GLY A 8 1.48 4.24 -2.83
CA GLY A 8 0.22 4.31 -3.55
C GLY A 8 -0.92 3.71 -2.74
N ARG A 9 -2.07 3.55 -3.35
CA ARG A 9 -3.27 3.03 -2.69
C ARG A 9 -3.70 1.70 -3.27
N LEU A 10 -4.15 0.80 -2.40
CA LEU A 10 -4.71 -0.47 -2.85
C LEU A 10 -5.97 -0.23 -3.68
N THR A 11 -6.03 -0.88 -4.82
CA THR A 11 -7.18 -0.78 -5.72
C THR A 11 -8.34 -1.68 -5.30
N LYS A 12 -8.04 -2.74 -4.57
CA LYS A 12 -9.00 -3.69 -4.03
C LYS A 12 -8.43 -4.37 -2.79
N ALA A 13 -9.24 -5.14 -2.08
CA ALA A 13 -8.79 -5.90 -0.93
C ALA A 13 -7.68 -6.89 -1.32
N PRO A 14 -6.68 -7.11 -0.47
CA PRO A 14 -5.62 -8.08 -0.75
C PRO A 14 -6.15 -9.51 -0.77
N GLU A 15 -5.53 -10.34 -1.59
CA GLU A 15 -5.86 -11.76 -1.67
C GLU A 15 -4.78 -12.58 -0.95
N LEU A 16 -5.15 -13.18 0.16
CA LEU A 16 -4.29 -14.10 0.89
C LEU A 16 -4.54 -15.53 0.41
N LYS A 17 -3.49 -16.21 0.01
CA LYS A 17 -3.52 -17.60 -0.42
C LYS A 17 -2.43 -18.37 0.29
N THR A 18 -2.60 -19.68 0.34
CA THR A 18 -1.57 -20.57 0.87
C THR A 18 -1.11 -21.49 -0.26
N THR A 19 0.20 -21.61 -0.43
CA THR A 19 0.76 -22.53 -1.42
C THR A 19 0.59 -23.98 -0.97
N PRO A 20 0.74 -24.98 -1.89
CA PRO A 20 0.70 -26.38 -1.48
C PRO A 20 1.70 -26.74 -0.38
N ASN A 21 2.79 -25.99 -0.26
CA ASN A 21 3.79 -26.18 0.77
C ASN A 21 3.46 -25.50 2.09
N GLY A 22 2.27 -24.88 2.21
CA GLY A 22 1.86 -24.21 3.43
C GLY A 22 2.40 -22.80 3.60
N ILE A 23 2.94 -22.18 2.56
CA ILE A 23 3.52 -20.84 2.63
C ILE A 23 2.44 -19.81 2.28
N SER A 24 2.29 -18.80 3.12
CA SER A 24 1.37 -17.70 2.88
C SER A 24 1.88 -16.78 1.78
N VAL A 25 0.99 -16.41 0.87
CA VAL A 25 1.24 -15.46 -0.22
C VAL A 25 0.08 -14.49 -0.27
N THR A 26 0.35 -13.21 -0.23
CA THR A 26 -0.67 -12.18 -0.41
C THR A 26 -0.33 -11.34 -1.63
N THR A 27 -1.30 -11.18 -2.51
CA THR A 27 -1.18 -10.33 -3.69
C THR A 27 -2.17 -9.18 -3.61
N PHE A 28 -1.73 -8.02 -4.04
CA PHE A 28 -2.58 -6.84 -4.16
C PHE A 28 -2.07 -5.92 -5.25
N SER A 29 -2.93 -5.05 -5.72
CA SER A 29 -2.59 -4.06 -6.72
C SER A 29 -2.59 -2.68 -6.11
N VAL A 30 -1.58 -1.89 -6.44
CA VAL A 30 -1.39 -0.54 -5.93
C VAL A 30 -1.49 0.44 -7.08
N ALA A 31 -2.31 1.46 -6.93
CA ALA A 31 -2.39 2.57 -7.87
C ALA A 31 -1.39 3.64 -7.44
N VAL A 32 -0.47 3.96 -8.33
CA VAL A 32 0.55 4.99 -8.13
C VAL A 32 0.30 6.11 -9.13
N THR A 33 0.03 7.29 -8.62
CA THR A 33 -0.27 8.46 -9.45
C THR A 33 0.99 8.94 -10.17
N ARG A 34 0.87 9.23 -11.44
CA ARG A 34 2.00 9.72 -12.23
C ARG A 34 2.34 11.16 -11.87
N ARG A 35 3.61 11.41 -11.72
CA ARG A 35 4.12 12.73 -11.36
C ARG A 35 3.73 13.83 -12.36
N MET A 36 3.84 13.52 -13.63
CA MET A 36 3.62 14.52 -14.70
C MET A 36 2.15 14.60 -15.12
N ASN A 37 1.37 13.57 -14.90
CA ASN A 37 -0.04 13.55 -15.22
C ASN A 37 -0.81 12.91 -14.06
N ARG A 38 -1.34 13.74 -13.19
CA ARG A 38 -2.01 13.30 -11.97
C ARG A 38 -3.39 12.66 -12.21
N GLU A 39 -3.91 12.80 -13.41
CA GLU A 39 -5.15 12.12 -13.78
C GLU A 39 -4.93 10.66 -14.12
N GLU A 40 -3.68 10.27 -14.36
CA GLU A 40 -3.32 8.90 -14.67
C GLU A 40 -2.58 8.24 -13.53
N SER A 41 -2.90 6.97 -13.32
CA SER A 41 -2.22 6.14 -12.35
C SER A 41 -1.71 4.87 -13.02
N ASP A 42 -0.57 4.42 -12.56
CA ASP A 42 -0.05 3.12 -12.94
C ASP A 42 -0.48 2.09 -11.89
N PHE A 43 -0.93 0.94 -12.36
CA PHE A 43 -1.38 -0.14 -11.50
C PHE A 43 -0.30 -1.19 -11.42
N LEU A 44 0.27 -1.37 -10.22
CA LEU A 44 1.39 -2.25 -9.99
C LEU A 44 0.99 -3.40 -9.10
N ASN A 45 1.29 -4.62 -9.53
CA ASN A 45 1.02 -5.81 -8.74
C ASN A 45 2.14 -6.05 -7.74
N VAL A 46 1.75 -6.30 -6.51
CA VAL A 46 2.67 -6.56 -5.40
C VAL A 46 2.40 -7.95 -4.86
N VAL A 47 3.47 -8.69 -4.62
CA VAL A 47 3.43 -10.03 -4.06
C VAL A 47 4.22 -10.03 -2.77
N THR A 48 3.62 -10.53 -1.70
CA THR A 48 4.26 -10.68 -0.40
C THR A 48 4.24 -12.14 0.02
N TRP A 49 5.20 -12.53 0.85
CA TRP A 49 5.40 -13.90 1.26
C TRP A 49 5.49 -14.04 2.77
N ARG A 50 5.09 -15.19 3.29
CA ARG A 50 5.28 -15.61 4.70
C ARG A 50 4.63 -14.62 5.68
N GLY A 51 5.35 -14.19 6.70
CA GLY A 51 4.82 -13.29 7.72
C GLY A 51 4.34 -11.95 7.18
N LEU A 52 5.04 -11.40 6.18
CA LEU A 52 4.59 -10.18 5.52
C LEU A 52 3.27 -10.41 4.78
N ALA A 53 3.11 -11.56 4.15
CA ALA A 53 1.86 -11.92 3.49
C ALA A 53 0.70 -12.04 4.49
N ASP A 54 0.94 -12.64 5.63
CA ASP A 54 -0.06 -12.76 6.69
C ASP A 54 -0.51 -11.39 7.18
N ASN A 55 0.42 -10.49 7.42
CA ASN A 55 0.13 -9.14 7.87
C ASN A 55 -0.63 -8.35 6.81
N CYS A 56 -0.19 -8.40 5.56
CA CYS A 56 -0.85 -7.70 4.47
C CYS A 56 -2.26 -8.24 4.23
N GLY A 57 -2.42 -9.56 4.21
CA GLY A 57 -3.72 -10.18 4.00
C GLY A 57 -4.72 -9.91 5.13
N LYS A 58 -4.22 -9.73 6.34
CA LYS A 58 -5.04 -9.57 7.53
C LYS A 58 -5.45 -8.11 7.78
N TYR A 59 -4.56 -7.17 7.54
CA TYR A 59 -4.74 -5.78 7.97
C TYR A 59 -4.96 -4.78 6.85
N LEU A 60 -4.52 -5.07 5.63
CA LEU A 60 -4.73 -4.16 4.51
C LEU A 60 -6.19 -4.16 4.06
N VAL A 61 -6.65 -3.00 3.66
CA VAL A 61 -8.00 -2.83 3.12
C VAL A 61 -7.95 -2.07 1.81
N LYS A 62 -9.01 -2.20 1.01
CA LYS A 62 -9.14 -1.45 -0.23
C LYS A 62 -9.00 0.05 0.03
N GLY A 63 -8.24 0.72 -0.80
CA GLY A 63 -8.03 2.17 -0.71
C GLY A 63 -6.99 2.60 0.31
N GLN A 64 -6.43 1.67 1.06
CA GLN A 64 -5.39 2.00 2.03
C GLN A 64 -4.10 2.40 1.31
N GLN A 65 -3.44 3.42 1.83
CA GLN A 65 -2.15 3.84 1.34
C GLN A 65 -1.04 2.99 1.95
N VAL A 66 -0.11 2.60 1.12
CA VAL A 66 1.04 1.79 1.54
C VAL A 66 2.31 2.28 0.88
N ALA A 67 3.41 2.09 1.59
CA ALA A 67 4.76 2.21 1.03
C ALA A 67 5.31 0.80 0.85
N VAL A 68 5.75 0.48 -0.34
CA VAL A 68 6.26 -0.85 -0.68
C VAL A 68 7.72 -0.73 -1.10
N CYS A 69 8.55 -1.53 -0.50
CA CYS A 69 9.95 -1.72 -0.89
C CYS A 69 10.13 -3.17 -1.35
N GLY A 70 10.73 -3.37 -2.50
CA GLY A 70 10.94 -4.73 -2.99
C GLY A 70 11.77 -4.79 -4.25
N GLU A 71 11.67 -5.91 -4.93
CA GLU A 71 12.35 -6.17 -6.18
C GLU A 71 11.36 -6.28 -7.32
N LEU A 72 11.73 -5.75 -8.47
CA LEU A 72 10.95 -5.92 -9.69
C LEU A 72 11.22 -7.32 -10.26
N ARG A 73 10.15 -8.06 -10.48
CA ARG A 73 10.23 -9.43 -11.02
C ARG A 73 9.37 -9.53 -12.27
N THR A 74 9.90 -10.22 -13.25
CA THR A 74 9.15 -10.56 -14.46
C THR A 74 9.02 -12.07 -14.56
N ARG A 75 7.88 -12.51 -15.03
CA ARG A 75 7.64 -13.92 -15.35
C ARG A 75 6.78 -14.02 -16.59
N SER A 76 6.82 -15.16 -17.23
CA SER A 76 5.96 -15.45 -18.37
C SER A 76 5.08 -16.64 -18.07
N TYR A 77 3.90 -16.64 -18.65
CA TYR A 77 2.98 -17.75 -18.58
C TYR A 77 2.24 -17.91 -19.90
N ASP A 78 1.75 -19.11 -20.15
CA ASP A 78 0.97 -19.39 -21.35
C ASP A 78 -0.50 -19.08 -21.07
N ALA A 79 -1.07 -18.19 -21.87
CA ALA A 79 -2.48 -17.86 -21.76
C ALA A 79 -3.33 -18.97 -22.40
N LYS A 80 -4.63 -18.97 -22.11
CA LYS A 80 -5.56 -19.99 -22.61
C LYS A 80 -5.66 -20.02 -24.14
N ASP A 81 -5.35 -18.90 -24.79
CA ASP A 81 -5.33 -18.79 -26.24
C ASP A 81 -4.02 -19.27 -26.89
N GLY A 82 -3.09 -19.80 -26.10
CA GLY A 82 -1.80 -20.28 -26.57
C GLY A 82 -0.73 -19.21 -26.71
N THR A 83 -1.04 -17.96 -26.44
CA THR A 83 -0.05 -16.87 -26.49
C THR A 83 0.76 -16.80 -25.20
N LYS A 84 2.03 -16.42 -25.34
CA LYS A 84 2.89 -16.20 -24.19
C LYS A 84 2.67 -14.80 -23.64
N ARG A 85 2.37 -14.72 -22.35
CA ARG A 85 2.16 -13.45 -21.66
C ARG A 85 3.24 -13.19 -20.62
N TYR A 86 3.61 -11.93 -20.50
CA TYR A 86 4.62 -11.49 -19.55
C TYR A 86 3.96 -10.67 -18.46
N VAL A 87 4.33 -10.96 -17.22
CA VAL A 87 3.83 -10.24 -16.04
C VAL A 87 5.01 -9.61 -15.33
N THR A 88 4.88 -8.34 -15.01
CA THR A 88 5.83 -7.62 -14.18
C THR A 88 5.16 -7.36 -12.84
N GLU A 89 5.81 -7.78 -11.77
CA GLU A 89 5.28 -7.61 -10.42
C GLU A 89 6.39 -7.22 -9.46
N ILE A 90 6.03 -6.64 -8.34
CA ILE A 90 6.97 -6.27 -7.28
C ILE A 90 6.90 -7.33 -6.21
N GLN A 91 8.01 -8.02 -6.00
CA GLN A 91 8.14 -8.91 -4.87
C GLN A 91 8.58 -8.08 -3.67
N ALA A 92 7.67 -7.84 -2.74
CA ALA A 92 7.92 -6.95 -1.63
C ALA A 92 8.82 -7.58 -0.58
N ASP A 93 9.79 -6.82 -0.14
CA ASP A 93 10.61 -7.14 1.03
C ASP A 93 9.98 -6.55 2.28
N ASP A 94 9.33 -5.41 2.12
CA ASP A 94 8.69 -4.70 3.22
C ASP A 94 7.49 -3.90 2.70
N VAL A 95 6.47 -3.78 3.55
CA VAL A 95 5.27 -2.98 3.27
C VAL A 95 4.92 -2.21 4.54
N GLU A 96 4.93 -0.89 4.44
CA GLU A 96 4.48 -0.03 5.51
C GLU A 96 3.04 0.40 5.26
N PHE A 97 2.23 0.25 6.28
CA PHE A 97 0.82 0.62 6.23
C PHE A 97 0.69 2.09 6.60
N LEU A 98 0.22 2.88 5.66
CA LEU A 98 0.08 4.32 5.83
C LEU A 98 -1.39 4.68 6.08
N ALA A 99 -1.89 5.72 5.48
CA ALA A 99 -3.23 6.21 5.74
C ALA A 99 -4.32 5.23 5.29
N LYS A 100 -5.32 5.01 6.13
CA LYS A 100 -6.51 4.24 5.78
C LYS A 100 -7.47 5.09 4.96
N PRO A 101 -8.37 4.45 4.17
CA PRO A 101 -9.36 5.19 3.40
C PRO A 101 -10.21 6.07 4.30
N GLY A 102 -10.37 7.32 3.93
CA GLY A 102 -11.20 8.28 4.67
C GLY A 102 -10.58 8.82 5.95
N ALA A 103 -9.44 8.28 6.40
CA ALA A 103 -8.79 8.72 7.64
C ALA A 103 -8.33 10.17 7.56
N GLY A 104 -7.85 10.60 6.39
CA GLY A 104 -7.35 11.95 6.23
C GLY A 104 -8.41 13.02 6.32
N GLY A 105 -9.55 12.81 5.66
CA GLY A 105 -10.62 13.81 5.64
C GLY A 105 -11.25 14.07 7.00
N SER A 106 -11.46 13.04 7.77
CA SER A 106 -12.07 13.15 9.10
C SER A 106 -11.05 13.28 10.22
N GLY A 107 -9.88 12.74 10.01
CA GLY A 107 -8.86 12.68 11.04
C GLY A 107 -8.33 14.03 11.48
N GLY A 108 -8.22 14.94 10.56
CA GLY A 108 -7.71 16.25 10.85
C GLY A 108 -8.52 17.03 11.88
N GLY A 109 -9.82 16.93 11.78
CA GLY A 109 -10.71 17.58 12.74
C GLY A 109 -10.76 16.86 14.08
N GLY A 110 -11.00 15.58 14.03
CA GLY A 110 -11.14 14.78 15.25
C GLY A 110 -9.86 14.66 16.04
N GLY A 111 -8.75 14.51 15.37
CA GLY A 111 -7.46 14.39 16.03
C GLY A 111 -7.08 15.65 16.82
N ARG A 112 -7.42 16.78 16.30
CA ARG A 112 -7.13 18.03 17.00
C ARG A 112 -7.96 18.21 18.23
N ASP A 113 -9.23 17.90 18.14
CA ASP A 113 -10.13 18.03 19.28
C ASP A 113 -9.78 17.04 20.38
N ALA A 114 -9.46 15.82 20.03
CA ALA A 114 -9.03 14.83 21.00
C ALA A 114 -7.66 15.17 21.60
N TYR A 115 -6.83 15.82 20.84
CA TYR A 115 -5.48 16.16 21.24
C TYR A 115 -5.40 17.25 22.27
N ALA A 116 -6.14 18.34 22.05
CA ALA A 116 -5.92 19.58 22.77
C ALA A 116 -5.98 19.48 24.29
N PRO A 117 -6.94 18.83 24.90
CA PRO A 117 -7.10 18.94 26.37
C PRO A 117 -6.58 17.78 27.21
N HIS A 118 -6.25 16.62 26.67
CA HIS A 118 -6.42 15.46 27.55
C HIS A 118 -5.26 14.56 27.67
N ALA A 119 -4.28 14.39 27.51
CA ALA A 119 -3.24 13.41 27.77
C ALA A 119 -2.00 13.66 26.95
N PRO A 120 -0.98 14.18 27.61
CA PRO A 120 0.20 14.62 26.85
C PRO A 120 0.87 13.53 26.03
N ALA A 121 0.94 12.33 26.57
CA ALA A 121 1.59 11.23 25.87
C ALA A 121 0.76 10.72 24.70
N GLU A 122 -0.54 10.65 24.88
CA GLU A 122 -1.44 10.23 23.84
C GLU A 122 -1.59 11.31 22.76
N SER A 123 -1.51 12.55 23.18
CA SER A 123 -1.61 13.66 22.24
C SER A 123 -0.40 13.76 21.32
N GLU A 124 0.77 13.40 21.79
CA GLU A 124 1.93 13.38 20.91
C GLU A 124 1.79 12.30 19.85
N SER A 125 1.32 11.15 20.27
CA SER A 125 1.08 10.04 19.35
C SER A 125 0.02 10.40 18.31
N ASN A 126 -1.05 11.00 18.78
CA ASN A 126 -2.14 11.40 17.89
C ASN A 126 -1.76 12.54 16.97
N MET A 127 -0.96 13.47 17.47
CA MET A 127 -0.44 14.56 16.64
C MET A 127 0.42 14.02 15.52
N PHE A 128 1.30 13.08 15.84
CA PHE A 128 2.17 12.48 14.84
C PHE A 128 1.36 11.75 13.78
N ALA A 129 0.38 10.97 14.21
CA ALA A 129 -0.48 10.26 13.29
C ALA A 129 -1.31 11.20 12.41
N SER A 130 -1.78 12.29 13.00
CA SER A 130 -2.54 13.28 12.26
C SER A 130 -1.69 13.99 11.22
N GLU A 131 -0.47 14.36 11.59
CA GLU A 131 0.45 14.97 10.65
C GLU A 131 0.79 14.03 9.50
N MET A 132 1.03 12.78 9.82
CA MET A 132 1.30 11.79 8.78
C MET A 132 0.11 11.62 7.85
N ASN A 133 -1.08 11.58 8.41
CA ASN A 133 -2.28 11.44 7.60
C ASN A 133 -2.49 12.65 6.68
N ASP A 134 -2.28 13.84 7.22
CA ASP A 134 -2.44 15.05 6.43
C ASP A 134 -1.42 15.11 5.28
N VAL A 135 -0.20 14.70 5.56
CA VAL A 135 0.84 14.65 4.54
C VAL A 135 0.56 13.57 3.51
N LEU A 136 0.05 12.44 3.95
CA LEU A 136 -0.13 11.28 3.08
C LEU A 136 -1.43 11.30 2.30
N VAL A 137 -2.43 11.99 2.82
CA VAL A 137 -3.71 12.10 2.13
C VAL A 137 -3.59 12.96 0.88
N ASP A 138 -2.64 13.85 0.88
CA ASP A 138 -2.41 14.70 -0.27
C ASP A 138 -1.57 13.97 -1.33
N ASP A 139 -1.98 12.76 -1.64
CA ASP A 139 -1.32 11.95 -2.66
C ASP A 139 -1.30 12.62 -4.00
N GLU A 140 -2.34 13.40 -4.28
CA GLU A 140 -2.41 14.12 -5.53
C GLU A 140 -1.32 15.18 -5.63
N GLU A 141 -0.85 15.65 -4.47
CA GLU A 141 0.21 16.63 -4.40
C GLU A 141 1.61 16.01 -4.36
N LEU A 142 1.70 14.71 -4.12
CA LEU A 142 2.99 14.05 -4.03
C LEU A 142 3.67 13.98 -5.40
N PRO A 143 4.98 14.17 -5.45
CA PRO A 143 5.71 14.24 -6.71
C PRO A 143 6.04 12.89 -7.35
N PHE A 144 5.33 11.87 -7.03
CA PHE A 144 5.55 10.59 -7.72
C PHE A 144 4.77 10.47 -8.99
#